data_37a186b6a2b4e9ae67347ee05e55ea5e
#
_entry.id   37a186b6a2b4e9ae67347ee05e55ea5e
#
_cell.length_a   1.000
_cell.length_b   1.000
_cell.length_c   1.000
_cell.angle_alpha   90.00
_cell.angle_beta   90.00
_cell.angle_gamma   90.00
#
_symmetry.space_group_name_H-M   'P 1'
#
loop_
_entity.id
_entity.type
_entity.pdbx_description
1 polymer ?
#
loop_
_entity_poly.entity_id
_entity_poly.type
_entity_poly.pdbx_seq_one_letter_code
_entity_poly.pdbx_strand_id
1 'polypeptide(L)'
;MENQRRHIHYDGDKDKEFVLNSFRKCITEKREIDKFLEKLITPYIKTKDLKILDACCGIGYISYFLSELSSNSTFFGVDQTPYLIEEAKKLCSNKKNISFEVADIYDLPSRFPKKFDVSISWRTLSWLPYYDQMIKDLIAVTKDHIFLSSLFYDGDIDFEIKVREFQKETGKEHFNDYYNVYSFPRFQRFVYELGAKNIEAYDFEINTDLPKPQIDQMGSYTVKLEDGKRLQISGAVILTWKIIRIDL
;
A
#
# COMPACT_ATOMS: atom_id res chain seq x y z
N MET A 1 8.06 15.50 -18.89
CA MET A 1 8.21 14.27 -18.09
C MET A 1 8.39 14.52 -16.58
N GLU A 2 8.82 15.71 -16.16
CA GLU A 2 9.04 16.03 -14.75
C GLU A 2 7.76 16.17 -13.88
N ASN A 3 6.64 16.59 -14.50
CA ASN A 3 5.35 16.75 -13.77
C ASN A 3 4.55 15.45 -13.53
N GLN A 4 4.97 14.31 -14.08
CA GLN A 4 4.28 13.03 -13.88
C GLN A 4 4.75 12.28 -12.62
N ARG A 5 5.85 12.68 -11.99
CA ARG A 5 6.45 12.00 -10.84
C ARG A 5 5.85 12.35 -9.49
N ARG A 6 5.17 13.49 -9.37
CA ARG A 6 4.57 13.94 -8.09
C ARG A 6 3.06 13.76 -8.14
N HIS A 7 2.62 12.57 -7.86
CA HIS A 7 1.22 12.30 -7.64
C HIS A 7 0.94 12.30 -6.13
N ILE A 8 0.13 13.25 -5.65
CA ILE A 8 -0.27 13.37 -4.25
C ILE A 8 -1.72 12.90 -4.15
N HIS A 9 -1.93 11.74 -3.59
CA HIS A 9 -3.24 11.11 -3.46
C HIS A 9 -4.19 11.88 -2.52
N TYR A 10 -3.65 12.54 -1.50
CA TYR A 10 -4.43 13.24 -0.47
C TYR A 10 -4.05 14.72 -0.38
N ASP A 11 -4.26 15.47 -1.46
CA ASP A 11 -3.96 16.90 -1.53
C ASP A 11 -5.24 17.75 -1.47
N GLY A 12 -5.85 17.86 -0.28
CA GLY A 12 -7.01 18.70 -0.10
C GLY A 12 -7.37 18.92 1.37
N ASP A 13 -7.70 20.18 1.72
CA ASP A 13 -8.03 20.51 3.10
C ASP A 13 -9.42 19.99 3.55
N LYS A 14 -10.33 19.78 2.61
CA LYS A 14 -11.73 19.43 2.95
C LYS A 14 -11.91 17.99 3.43
N ASP A 15 -11.03 17.08 3.04
CA ASP A 15 -11.20 15.65 3.29
C ASP A 15 -10.19 15.06 4.30
N LYS A 16 -9.33 15.90 4.92
CA LYS A 16 -8.31 15.43 5.88
C LYS A 16 -8.92 14.58 6.99
N GLU A 17 -9.98 15.08 7.63
CA GLU A 17 -10.58 14.36 8.75
C GLU A 17 -11.28 13.07 8.30
N PHE A 18 -11.88 13.06 7.13
CA PHE A 18 -12.44 11.85 6.53
C PHE A 18 -11.35 10.81 6.26
N VAL A 19 -10.24 11.23 5.64
CA VAL A 19 -9.08 10.37 5.37
C VAL A 19 -8.51 9.84 6.68
N LEU A 20 -8.26 10.68 7.67
CA LEU A 20 -7.75 10.27 8.97
C LEU A 20 -8.68 9.28 9.66
N ASN A 21 -9.99 9.51 9.64
CA ASN A 21 -10.97 8.61 10.25
C ASN A 21 -11.02 7.25 9.55
N SER A 22 -10.84 7.22 8.22
CA SER A 22 -10.78 5.97 7.47
C SER A 22 -9.55 5.14 7.84
N PHE A 23 -8.41 5.78 8.06
CA PHE A 23 -7.18 5.13 8.51
C PHE A 23 -7.23 4.71 9.98
N ARG A 24 -7.78 5.57 10.87
CA ARG A 24 -7.91 5.26 12.31
C ARG A 24 -8.76 4.01 12.56
N LYS A 25 -9.78 3.76 11.73
CA LYS A 25 -10.55 2.50 11.79
C LYS A 25 -9.67 1.26 11.57
N CYS A 26 -8.62 1.35 10.73
CA CYS A 26 -7.72 0.24 10.49
C CYS A 26 -6.91 -0.15 11.73
N ILE A 27 -6.75 0.76 12.70
CA ILE A 27 -6.02 0.50 13.95
C ILE A 27 -6.88 -0.32 14.91
N THR A 28 -8.19 0.00 14.98
CA THR A 28 -9.13 -0.70 15.86
C THR A 28 -9.62 -2.01 15.25
N GLU A 29 -9.71 -2.06 13.93
CA GLU A 29 -10.19 -3.22 13.16
C GLU A 29 -9.19 -3.56 12.07
N LYS A 30 -8.25 -4.47 12.40
CA LYS A 30 -7.27 -4.98 11.43
C LYS A 30 -8.00 -5.66 10.27
N ARG A 31 -7.78 -5.17 9.05
CA ARG A 31 -8.40 -5.72 7.83
C ARG A 31 -7.87 -7.13 7.54
N GLU A 32 -8.64 -7.95 6.85
CA GLU A 32 -8.23 -9.31 6.49
C GLU A 32 -6.93 -9.33 5.65
N ILE A 33 -6.77 -8.38 4.75
CA ILE A 33 -5.53 -8.24 3.95
C ILE A 33 -4.30 -7.89 4.82
N ASP A 34 -4.50 -7.13 5.90
CA ASP A 34 -3.42 -6.77 6.83
C ASP A 34 -3.03 -7.98 7.71
N LYS A 35 -4.01 -8.80 8.11
CA LYS A 35 -3.76 -10.08 8.80
C LYS A 35 -3.01 -11.06 7.89
N PHE A 36 -3.31 -11.04 6.59
CA PHE A 36 -2.61 -11.85 5.61
C PHE A 36 -1.14 -11.41 5.48
N LEU A 37 -0.87 -10.10 5.39
CA LEU A 37 0.50 -9.56 5.42
C LEU A 37 1.23 -10.02 6.68
N GLU A 38 0.62 -9.85 7.85
CA GLU A 38 1.20 -10.24 9.13
C GLU A 38 1.64 -11.70 9.12
N LYS A 39 0.76 -12.61 8.68
CA LYS A 39 1.08 -14.02 8.55
C LYS A 39 2.26 -14.28 7.60
N LEU A 40 2.27 -13.58 6.46
CA LEU A 40 3.28 -13.77 5.41
C LEU A 40 4.65 -13.23 5.82
N ILE A 41 4.70 -12.04 6.44
CA ILE A 41 5.96 -11.34 6.76
C ILE A 41 6.61 -11.85 8.07
N THR A 42 5.82 -12.37 9.01
CA THR A 42 6.30 -12.81 10.33
C THR A 42 7.53 -13.71 10.28
N PRO A 43 7.63 -14.74 9.41
CA PRO A 43 8.83 -15.58 9.33
C PRO A 43 10.12 -14.82 9.00
N TYR A 44 10.01 -13.68 8.35
CA TYR A 44 11.14 -12.88 7.89
C TYR A 44 11.61 -11.85 8.92
N ILE A 45 10.70 -11.36 9.78
CA ILE A 45 10.98 -10.24 10.69
C ILE A 45 11.11 -10.65 12.16
N LYS A 46 10.51 -11.77 12.58
CA LYS A 46 10.35 -12.11 14.02
C LYS A 46 11.66 -12.43 14.74
N THR A 47 12.63 -13.00 14.04
CA THR A 47 13.84 -13.59 14.65
C THR A 47 15.11 -12.76 14.44
N LYS A 48 15.03 -11.60 13.81
CA LYS A 48 16.17 -10.79 13.43
C LYS A 48 15.98 -9.34 13.85
N ASP A 49 17.09 -8.66 14.09
CA ASP A 49 17.14 -7.21 14.30
C ASP A 49 17.25 -6.54 12.93
N LEU A 50 16.13 -6.13 12.36
CA LEU A 50 16.03 -5.61 11.00
C LEU A 50 15.74 -4.12 10.98
N LYS A 51 16.17 -3.46 9.89
CA LYS A 51 15.73 -2.13 9.50
C LYS A 51 14.64 -2.28 8.45
N ILE A 52 13.43 -1.89 8.79
CA ILE A 52 12.25 -2.09 7.95
C ILE A 52 11.74 -0.72 7.47
N LEU A 53 11.60 -0.56 6.17
CA LEU A 53 10.98 0.60 5.54
C LEU A 53 9.48 0.31 5.32
N ASP A 54 8.64 1.24 5.74
CA ASP A 54 7.22 1.33 5.37
C ASP A 54 7.04 2.50 4.39
N ALA A 55 7.05 2.20 3.12
CA ALA A 55 7.00 3.18 2.04
C ALA A 55 5.55 3.53 1.68
N CYS A 56 5.23 4.83 1.66
CA CYS A 56 3.87 5.35 1.56
C CYS A 56 3.00 4.87 2.73
N CYS A 57 3.51 5.09 3.95
CA CYS A 57 2.99 4.49 5.18
C CYS A 57 1.65 5.07 5.66
N GLY A 58 1.17 6.18 5.07
CA GLY A 58 0.01 6.90 5.57
C GLY A 58 0.18 7.30 7.03
N ILE A 59 -0.73 6.87 7.91
CA ILE A 59 -0.63 7.10 9.37
C ILE A 59 0.22 6.05 10.09
N GLY A 60 0.96 5.19 9.40
CA GLY A 60 1.90 4.24 9.99
C GLY A 60 1.27 3.03 10.68
N TYR A 61 0.02 2.68 10.37
CA TYR A 61 -0.68 1.59 11.06
C TYR A 61 -0.05 0.21 10.78
N ILE A 62 0.55 0.00 9.60
CA ILE A 62 1.29 -1.24 9.29
C ILE A 62 2.55 -1.33 10.15
N SER A 63 3.34 -0.27 10.20
CA SER A 63 4.51 -0.20 11.08
C SER A 63 4.14 -0.43 12.54
N TYR A 64 3.01 0.14 13.02
CA TYR A 64 2.50 -0.07 14.36
C TYR A 64 2.25 -1.55 14.66
N PHE A 65 1.49 -2.26 13.82
CA PHE A 65 1.19 -3.68 14.02
C PHE A 65 2.42 -4.57 13.94
N LEU A 66 3.29 -4.35 12.95
CA LEU A 66 4.46 -5.19 12.75
C LEU A 66 5.51 -4.98 13.85
N SER A 67 5.59 -3.79 14.44
CA SER A 67 6.48 -3.52 15.57
C SER A 67 6.15 -4.34 16.83
N GLU A 68 4.90 -4.78 16.97
CA GLU A 68 4.48 -5.67 18.06
C GLU A 68 4.96 -7.10 17.85
N LEU A 69 5.19 -7.51 16.60
CA LEU A 69 5.70 -8.84 16.26
C LEU A 69 7.22 -8.92 16.31
N SER A 70 7.91 -7.80 16.15
CA SER A 70 9.36 -7.72 16.08
C SER A 70 9.87 -6.51 16.87
N SER A 71 9.90 -6.65 18.19
CA SER A 71 10.32 -5.57 19.12
C SER A 71 11.77 -5.12 18.94
N ASN A 72 12.63 -5.99 18.41
CA ASN A 72 14.05 -5.71 18.18
C ASN A 72 14.31 -5.00 16.85
N SER A 73 13.39 -5.11 15.88
CA SER A 73 13.52 -4.43 14.60
C SER A 73 13.15 -2.96 14.71
N THR A 74 13.74 -2.14 13.85
CA THR A 74 13.42 -0.72 13.72
C THR A 74 12.59 -0.48 12.48
N PHE A 75 11.54 0.32 12.62
CA PHE A 75 10.62 0.67 11.55
C PHE A 75 10.77 2.14 11.18
N PHE A 76 10.88 2.41 9.90
CA PHE A 76 10.97 3.75 9.36
C PHE A 76 9.88 3.96 8.32
N GLY A 77 8.87 4.75 8.67
CA GLY A 77 7.76 5.07 7.78
C GLY A 77 8.00 6.36 7.02
N VAL A 78 7.69 6.36 5.74
CA VAL A 78 7.73 7.57 4.91
C VAL A 78 6.42 7.73 4.14
N ASP A 79 5.97 8.97 4.06
CA ASP A 79 4.83 9.38 3.23
C ASP A 79 5.06 10.83 2.78
N GLN A 80 4.59 11.17 1.58
CA GLN A 80 4.74 12.54 1.09
C GLN A 80 3.74 13.52 1.72
N THR A 81 2.71 13.02 2.40
CA THR A 81 1.59 13.80 2.95
C THR A 81 1.88 14.21 4.41
N PRO A 82 2.19 15.50 4.70
CA PRO A 82 2.66 15.92 6.01
C PRO A 82 1.67 15.60 7.15
N TYR A 83 0.37 15.84 6.96
CA TYR A 83 -0.61 15.62 8.04
C TYR A 83 -0.79 14.13 8.39
N LEU A 84 -0.55 13.20 7.44
CA LEU A 84 -0.55 11.77 7.72
C LEU A 84 0.66 11.38 8.57
N ILE A 85 1.83 11.95 8.28
CA ILE A 85 3.05 11.74 9.09
C ILE A 85 2.90 12.33 10.50
N GLU A 86 2.25 13.49 10.64
CA GLU A 86 1.95 14.03 11.97
C GLU A 86 1.05 13.10 12.79
N GLU A 87 0.02 12.53 12.16
CA GLU A 87 -0.85 11.55 12.80
C GLU A 87 -0.11 10.24 13.12
N ALA A 88 0.75 9.75 12.22
CA ALA A 88 1.59 8.58 12.45
C ALA A 88 2.49 8.75 13.69
N LYS A 89 3.12 9.91 13.84
CA LYS A 89 3.94 10.25 15.01
C LYS A 89 3.14 10.26 16.31
N LYS A 90 1.90 10.75 16.26
CA LYS A 90 1.00 10.74 17.44
C LYS A 90 0.61 9.31 17.81
N LEU A 91 0.17 8.53 16.82
CA LEU A 91 -0.22 7.13 16.99
C LEU A 91 0.88 6.28 17.61
N CYS A 92 2.11 6.43 17.10
CA CYS A 92 3.25 5.62 17.52
C CYS A 92 4.12 6.29 18.60
N SER A 93 3.63 7.34 19.27
CA SER A 93 4.41 8.12 20.24
C SER A 93 4.99 7.29 21.40
N ASN A 94 4.35 6.18 21.74
CA ASN A 94 4.80 5.24 22.77
C ASN A 94 5.74 4.14 22.25
N LYS A 95 6.03 4.08 20.95
CA LYS A 95 6.88 3.06 20.31
C LYS A 95 8.28 3.65 20.04
N LYS A 96 9.31 3.15 20.74
CA LYS A 96 10.68 3.65 20.61
C LYS A 96 11.38 3.18 19.34
N ASN A 97 10.90 2.11 18.74
CA ASN A 97 11.49 1.47 17.56
C ASN A 97 10.83 1.86 16.24
N ILE A 98 9.94 2.87 16.26
CA ILE A 98 9.28 3.41 15.05
C ILE A 98 9.62 4.89 14.90
N SER A 99 9.93 5.29 13.68
CA SER A 99 10.12 6.69 13.31
C SER A 99 9.46 7.00 11.97
N PHE A 100 9.07 8.26 11.77
CA PHE A 100 8.39 8.70 10.56
C PHE A 100 8.97 9.99 10.02
N GLU A 101 9.01 10.10 8.68
CA GLU A 101 9.49 11.29 7.98
C GLU A 101 8.63 11.60 6.76
N VAL A 102 8.42 12.90 6.50
CA VAL A 102 7.83 13.35 5.23
C VAL A 102 8.87 13.17 4.13
N ALA A 103 8.61 12.28 3.20
CA ALA A 103 9.50 12.06 2.06
C ALA A 103 8.72 11.53 0.86
N ASP A 104 9.15 11.94 -0.33
CA ASP A 104 8.72 11.34 -1.57
C ASP A 104 9.46 10.01 -1.77
N ILE A 105 8.75 8.97 -2.17
CA ILE A 105 9.35 7.65 -2.45
C ILE A 105 10.45 7.73 -3.50
N TYR A 106 10.31 8.63 -4.46
CA TYR A 106 11.28 8.84 -5.55
C TYR A 106 12.58 9.53 -5.11
N ASP A 107 12.61 10.09 -3.90
CA ASP A 107 13.81 10.69 -3.31
C ASP A 107 14.60 9.71 -2.43
N LEU A 108 14.03 8.55 -2.09
CA LEU A 108 14.64 7.59 -1.16
C LEU A 108 16.00 7.05 -1.59
N PRO A 109 16.27 6.72 -2.88
CA PRO A 109 17.56 6.18 -3.28
C PRO A 109 18.73 7.14 -3.03
N SER A 110 18.52 8.45 -3.17
CA SER A 110 19.54 9.47 -2.90
C SER A 110 19.83 9.62 -1.41
N ARG A 111 18.86 9.34 -0.55
CA ARG A 111 18.93 9.52 0.90
C ARG A 111 19.35 8.26 1.64
N PHE A 112 18.93 7.09 1.16
CA PHE A 112 19.03 5.82 1.89
C PHE A 112 19.47 4.64 1.01
N PRO A 113 20.59 4.70 0.28
CA PRO A 113 21.01 3.62 -0.61
C PRO A 113 21.27 2.33 0.18
N LYS A 114 20.59 1.22 -0.19
CA LYS A 114 20.71 -0.11 0.45
C LYS A 114 20.67 -0.09 1.99
N LYS A 115 19.85 0.80 2.55
CA LYS A 115 19.79 1.00 4.01
C LYS A 115 18.90 0.00 4.72
N PHE A 116 17.80 -0.43 4.09
CA PHE A 116 16.79 -1.26 4.73
C PHE A 116 16.98 -2.73 4.38
N ASP A 117 16.74 -3.59 5.35
CA ASP A 117 16.80 -5.05 5.14
C ASP A 117 15.50 -5.54 4.48
N VAL A 118 14.36 -4.97 4.89
CA VAL A 118 13.04 -5.23 4.33
C VAL A 118 12.33 -3.93 4.01
N SER A 119 11.63 -3.86 2.88
CA SER A 119 10.72 -2.77 2.56
C SER A 119 9.30 -3.27 2.36
N ILE A 120 8.34 -2.46 2.79
CA ILE A 120 6.90 -2.72 2.63
C ILE A 120 6.30 -1.54 1.89
N SER A 121 5.43 -1.81 0.92
CA SER A 121 4.55 -0.80 0.32
C SER A 121 3.15 -1.39 0.21
N TRP A 122 2.25 -0.88 1.04
CA TRP A 122 0.98 -1.54 1.27
C TRP A 122 -0.18 -0.77 0.69
N ARG A 123 -0.86 -1.39 -0.29
CA ARG A 123 -2.04 -0.83 -0.97
C ARG A 123 -1.82 0.51 -1.67
N THR A 124 -0.60 0.78 -2.12
CA THR A 124 -0.22 2.05 -2.74
C THR A 124 -0.14 1.95 -4.26
N LEU A 125 0.44 0.86 -4.78
CA LEU A 125 0.87 0.78 -6.17
C LEU A 125 -0.26 1.05 -7.18
N SER A 126 -1.48 0.58 -6.92
CA SER A 126 -2.64 0.81 -7.81
C SER A 126 -3.07 2.28 -7.89
N TRP A 127 -2.67 3.10 -6.92
CA TRP A 127 -2.96 4.53 -6.89
C TRP A 127 -1.90 5.37 -7.62
N LEU A 128 -0.85 4.75 -8.12
CA LEU A 128 0.19 5.43 -8.90
C LEU A 128 -0.12 5.32 -10.39
N PRO A 129 0.25 6.32 -11.19
CA PRO A 129 0.09 6.24 -12.64
C PRO A 129 0.95 5.14 -13.26
N TYR A 130 2.14 4.86 -12.68
CA TYR A 130 3.09 3.86 -13.15
C TYR A 130 3.82 3.24 -11.96
N TYR A 131 4.18 1.97 -12.04
CA TYR A 131 4.90 1.27 -10.98
C TYR A 131 6.43 1.25 -11.14
N ASP A 132 6.93 1.48 -12.35
CA ASP A 132 8.32 1.20 -12.74
C ASP A 132 9.34 1.97 -11.90
N GLN A 133 9.16 3.28 -11.73
CA GLN A 133 10.10 4.09 -10.95
C GLN A 133 10.04 3.73 -9.46
N MET A 134 8.84 3.57 -8.91
CA MET A 134 8.67 3.18 -7.51
C MET A 134 9.37 1.85 -7.18
N ILE A 135 9.23 0.86 -8.06
CA ILE A 135 9.87 -0.46 -7.86
C ILE A 135 11.39 -0.36 -7.96
N LYS A 136 11.92 0.40 -8.93
CA LYS A 136 13.37 0.69 -9.02
C LYS A 136 13.90 1.31 -7.73
N ASP A 137 13.16 2.29 -7.19
CA ASP A 137 13.58 3.03 -6.01
C ASP A 137 13.50 2.15 -4.74
N LEU A 138 12.48 1.31 -4.61
CA LEU A 138 12.39 0.33 -3.53
C LEU A 138 13.53 -0.70 -3.60
N ILE A 139 13.86 -1.22 -4.79
CA ILE A 139 14.99 -2.14 -4.98
C ILE A 139 16.32 -1.45 -4.63
N ALA A 140 16.48 -0.17 -4.98
CA ALA A 140 17.70 0.58 -4.69
C ALA A 140 17.94 0.79 -3.18
N VAL A 141 16.89 0.86 -2.35
CA VAL A 141 17.03 1.09 -0.90
C VAL A 141 16.96 -0.19 -0.06
N THR A 142 16.55 -1.32 -0.65
CA THR A 142 16.33 -2.59 0.05
C THR A 142 17.44 -3.59 -0.21
N LYS A 143 17.76 -4.43 0.77
CA LYS A 143 18.80 -5.47 0.66
C LYS A 143 18.23 -6.85 0.38
N ASP A 144 17.19 -7.27 1.14
CA ASP A 144 16.77 -8.67 1.17
C ASP A 144 15.38 -8.89 0.57
N HIS A 145 14.35 -8.23 1.12
CA HIS A 145 12.96 -8.50 0.73
C HIS A 145 12.12 -7.25 0.57
N ILE A 146 11.25 -7.25 -0.45
CA ILE A 146 10.20 -6.26 -0.60
C ILE A 146 8.84 -6.96 -0.53
N PHE A 147 7.94 -6.43 0.31
CA PHE A 147 6.55 -6.86 0.39
C PHE A 147 5.65 -5.75 -0.12
N LEU A 148 4.78 -6.05 -1.05
CA LEU A 148 3.81 -5.08 -1.57
C LEU A 148 2.47 -5.73 -1.85
N SER A 149 1.43 -4.93 -1.93
CA SER A 149 0.14 -5.36 -2.42
C SER A 149 -0.41 -4.40 -3.47
N SER A 150 -0.99 -4.96 -4.51
CA SER A 150 -1.65 -4.20 -5.56
C SER A 150 -2.73 -5.01 -6.25
N LEU A 151 -3.46 -4.36 -7.15
CA LEU A 151 -4.37 -5.01 -8.06
C LEU A 151 -3.58 -5.51 -9.27
N PHE A 152 -3.69 -6.81 -9.54
CA PHE A 152 -3.01 -7.44 -10.66
C PHE A 152 -3.97 -8.31 -11.47
N TYR A 153 -3.72 -8.34 -12.78
CA TYR A 153 -4.35 -9.22 -13.73
C TYR A 153 -3.34 -10.24 -14.26
N ASP A 154 -3.77 -11.49 -14.46
CA ASP A 154 -2.86 -12.58 -14.84
C ASP A 154 -2.49 -12.63 -16.33
N GLY A 155 -3.05 -11.74 -17.14
CA GLY A 155 -2.70 -11.58 -18.55
C GLY A 155 -1.75 -10.42 -18.79
N ASP A 156 -1.22 -10.32 -20.03
CA ASP A 156 -0.31 -9.25 -20.48
C ASP A 156 -1.06 -7.93 -20.82
N ILE A 157 -1.96 -7.50 -19.94
CA ILE A 157 -2.79 -6.28 -20.11
C ILE A 157 -2.76 -5.46 -18.83
N ASP A 158 -2.43 -4.17 -18.95
CA ASP A 158 -2.64 -3.18 -17.92
C ASP A 158 -3.98 -2.47 -18.13
N PHE A 159 -4.71 -2.21 -17.04
CA PHE A 159 -5.92 -1.39 -17.04
C PHE A 159 -5.60 -0.08 -16.33
N GLU A 160 -5.60 1.02 -17.08
CA GLU A 160 -5.47 2.37 -16.53
C GLU A 160 -6.86 2.92 -16.21
N ILE A 161 -7.14 3.09 -14.92
CA ILE A 161 -8.44 3.53 -14.44
C ILE A 161 -8.28 4.89 -13.77
N LYS A 162 -8.94 5.91 -14.35
CA LYS A 162 -9.10 7.23 -13.73
C LYS A 162 -10.34 7.23 -12.86
N VAL A 163 -10.18 7.53 -11.58
CA VAL A 163 -11.27 7.73 -10.64
C VAL A 163 -11.49 9.24 -10.51
N ARG A 164 -12.72 9.70 -10.71
CA ARG A 164 -13.14 11.08 -10.47
C ARG A 164 -14.37 11.08 -9.62
N GLU A 165 -14.32 11.78 -8.50
CA GLU A 165 -15.47 11.95 -7.62
C GLU A 165 -15.99 13.38 -7.73
N PHE A 166 -17.30 13.53 -7.67
CA PHE A 166 -17.98 14.81 -7.82
C PHE A 166 -18.80 15.10 -6.57
N GLN A 167 -18.77 16.35 -6.12
CA GLN A 167 -19.65 16.82 -5.05
C GLN A 167 -21.10 16.72 -5.49
N LYS A 168 -21.95 16.08 -4.71
CA LYS A 168 -23.35 15.86 -5.05
C LYS A 168 -24.13 17.16 -5.22
N GLU A 169 -23.86 18.15 -4.36
CA GLU A 169 -24.57 19.42 -4.33
C GLU A 169 -24.18 20.37 -5.48
N THR A 170 -22.94 20.29 -5.92
CA THR A 170 -22.38 21.25 -6.88
C THR A 170 -22.03 20.64 -8.23
N GLY A 171 -21.94 19.31 -8.31
CA GLY A 171 -21.41 18.58 -9.47
C GLY A 171 -19.94 18.87 -9.78
N LYS A 172 -19.22 19.57 -8.90
CA LYS A 172 -17.81 19.89 -9.09
C LYS A 172 -16.95 18.69 -8.72
N GLU A 173 -15.93 18.42 -9.55
CA GLU A 173 -14.91 17.42 -9.24
C GLU A 173 -14.13 17.84 -7.97
N HIS A 174 -14.01 16.95 -7.01
CA HIS A 174 -13.26 17.17 -5.77
C HIS A 174 -12.18 16.12 -5.53
N PHE A 175 -12.18 15.04 -6.32
CA PHE A 175 -11.17 13.99 -6.24
C PHE A 175 -10.87 13.46 -7.66
N ASN A 176 -9.59 13.26 -7.96
CA ASN A 176 -9.12 12.74 -9.24
C ASN A 176 -7.85 11.94 -9.02
N ASP A 177 -7.91 10.64 -9.26
CA ASP A 177 -6.80 9.74 -9.00
C ASP A 177 -6.79 8.54 -9.93
N TYR A 178 -5.81 7.67 -9.75
CA TYR A 178 -5.70 6.39 -10.42
C TYR A 178 -6.23 5.25 -9.55
N TYR A 179 -6.67 4.17 -10.17
CA TYR A 179 -6.96 2.91 -9.52
C TYR A 179 -6.66 1.76 -10.46
N ASN A 180 -5.39 1.64 -10.80
CA ASN A 180 -4.88 0.79 -11.87
C ASN A 180 -4.84 -0.69 -11.49
N VAL A 181 -5.07 -1.55 -12.50
CA VAL A 181 -4.82 -2.99 -12.41
C VAL A 181 -3.68 -3.31 -13.37
N TYR A 182 -2.57 -3.78 -12.84
CA TYR A 182 -1.37 -4.05 -13.61
C TYR A 182 -1.28 -5.50 -14.08
N SER A 183 -0.67 -5.72 -15.24
CA SER A 183 -0.31 -7.05 -15.72
C SER A 183 0.73 -7.68 -14.78
N PHE A 184 0.38 -8.78 -14.12
CA PHE A 184 1.35 -9.51 -13.28
C PHE A 184 2.51 -10.10 -14.08
N PRO A 185 2.32 -10.73 -15.27
CA PRO A 185 3.44 -11.23 -16.06
C PRO A 185 4.44 -10.15 -16.49
N ARG A 186 3.96 -8.95 -16.86
CA ARG A 186 4.83 -7.81 -17.22
C ARG A 186 5.58 -7.29 -16.00
N PHE A 187 4.89 -7.13 -14.87
CA PHE A 187 5.49 -6.75 -13.60
C PHE A 187 6.58 -7.72 -13.18
N GLN A 188 6.32 -9.02 -13.26
CA GLN A 188 7.28 -10.07 -12.93
C GLN A 188 8.54 -10.01 -13.81
N ARG A 189 8.38 -9.89 -15.13
CA ARG A 189 9.53 -9.72 -16.05
C ARG A 189 10.36 -8.50 -15.69
N PHE A 190 9.70 -7.37 -15.47
CA PHE A 190 10.35 -6.12 -15.09
C PHE A 190 11.16 -6.24 -13.78
N VAL A 191 10.62 -6.89 -12.77
CA VAL A 191 11.29 -7.10 -11.49
C VAL A 191 12.52 -8.01 -11.64
N TYR A 192 12.45 -9.06 -12.47
CA TYR A 192 13.61 -9.89 -12.79
C TYR A 192 14.67 -9.13 -13.58
N GLU A 193 14.30 -8.27 -14.53
CA GLU A 193 15.24 -7.42 -15.27
C GLU A 193 15.99 -6.45 -14.35
N LEU A 194 15.40 -6.08 -13.21
CA LEU A 194 16.06 -5.28 -12.18
C LEU A 194 16.96 -6.08 -11.22
N GLY A 195 17.09 -7.39 -11.44
CA GLY A 195 18.02 -8.25 -10.71
C GLY A 195 17.44 -8.95 -9.48
N ALA A 196 16.13 -9.01 -9.33
CA ALA A 196 15.52 -9.81 -8.28
C ALA A 196 15.83 -11.30 -8.48
N LYS A 197 16.09 -12.01 -7.39
CA LYS A 197 16.39 -13.45 -7.39
C LYS A 197 15.12 -14.29 -7.48
N ASN A 198 14.04 -13.80 -6.85
CA ASN A 198 12.76 -14.49 -6.85
C ASN A 198 11.62 -13.50 -6.68
N ILE A 199 10.44 -13.87 -7.17
CA ILE A 199 9.18 -13.16 -6.95
C ILE A 199 8.08 -14.18 -6.69
N GLU A 200 7.42 -14.05 -5.55
CA GLU A 200 6.25 -14.86 -5.20
C GLU A 200 5.01 -13.98 -5.12
N ALA A 201 3.92 -14.47 -5.71
CA ALA A 201 2.63 -13.81 -5.67
C ALA A 201 1.61 -14.70 -4.96
N TYR A 202 0.85 -14.08 -4.08
CA TYR A 202 -0.20 -14.72 -3.31
C TYR A 202 -1.53 -14.04 -3.62
N ASP A 203 -2.48 -14.78 -4.14
CA ASP A 203 -3.83 -14.29 -4.33
C ASP A 203 -4.50 -14.08 -2.98
N PHE A 204 -5.06 -12.90 -2.79
CA PHE A 204 -5.81 -12.61 -1.59
C PHE A 204 -7.30 -12.85 -1.82
N GLU A 205 -7.83 -13.86 -1.14
CA GLU A 205 -9.26 -14.15 -1.09
C GLU A 205 -9.86 -13.67 0.23
N ILE A 206 -10.86 -12.79 0.14
CA ILE A 206 -11.56 -12.31 1.33
C ILE A 206 -12.63 -13.30 1.77
N ASN A 207 -12.62 -13.65 3.06
CA ASN A 207 -13.60 -14.59 3.63
C ASN A 207 -14.66 -13.91 4.53
N THR A 208 -14.68 -12.59 4.55
CA THR A 208 -15.61 -11.79 5.38
C THR A 208 -16.65 -11.11 4.52
N ASP A 209 -17.89 -11.10 4.98
CA ASP A 209 -18.97 -10.36 4.33
C ASP A 209 -18.84 -8.88 4.66
N LEU A 210 -18.61 -8.05 3.62
CA LEU A 210 -18.60 -6.61 3.70
C LEU A 210 -19.91 -6.06 3.14
N PRO A 211 -20.66 -5.26 3.89
CA PRO A 211 -21.89 -4.66 3.42
C PRO A 211 -21.63 -3.66 2.29
N LYS A 212 -22.58 -3.56 1.38
CA LYS A 212 -22.52 -2.52 0.34
C LYS A 212 -22.55 -1.14 0.99
N PRO A 213 -21.67 -0.20 0.59
CA PRO A 213 -21.69 1.15 1.10
C PRO A 213 -23.06 1.81 0.88
N GLN A 214 -23.53 2.53 1.88
CA GLN A 214 -24.86 3.20 1.81
C GLN A 214 -24.81 4.52 1.05
N ILE A 215 -23.63 4.99 0.65
CA ILE A 215 -23.42 6.35 0.19
C ILE A 215 -22.59 6.41 -1.07
N ASP A 216 -22.70 7.52 -1.75
CA ASP A 216 -22.06 8.11 -2.90
C ASP A 216 -20.51 8.11 -2.86
N GLN A 217 -19.87 7.25 -2.10
CA GLN A 217 -18.41 7.13 -1.98
C GLN A 217 -17.92 5.78 -2.48
N MET A 218 -16.74 5.77 -3.07
CA MET A 218 -16.07 4.53 -3.45
C MET A 218 -15.72 3.72 -2.20
N GLY A 219 -16.47 2.67 -1.94
CA GLY A 219 -16.25 1.75 -0.84
C GLY A 219 -16.20 0.30 -1.32
N SER A 220 -15.55 -0.56 -0.55
CA SER A 220 -15.45 -1.97 -0.86
C SER A 220 -16.58 -2.75 -0.20
N TYR A 221 -17.16 -3.70 -0.94
CA TYR A 221 -18.15 -4.67 -0.46
C TYR A 221 -17.89 -6.04 -1.05
N THR A 222 -18.58 -7.06 -0.55
CA THR A 222 -18.44 -8.42 -1.06
C THR A 222 -19.76 -8.94 -1.63
N VAL A 223 -19.64 -9.79 -2.66
CA VAL A 223 -20.74 -10.57 -3.20
C VAL A 223 -20.38 -12.05 -3.03
N LYS A 224 -21.23 -12.80 -2.33
CA LYS A 224 -21.05 -14.23 -2.14
C LYS A 224 -21.46 -15.00 -3.41
N LEU A 225 -20.60 -15.89 -3.88
CA LEU A 225 -20.84 -16.78 -5.02
C LEU A 225 -21.48 -18.10 -4.57
N GLU A 226 -22.00 -18.88 -5.52
CA GLU A 226 -22.63 -20.18 -5.28
C GLU A 226 -21.68 -21.21 -4.66
N ASP A 227 -20.38 -21.15 -5.01
CA ASP A 227 -19.32 -22.00 -4.45
C ASP A 227 -18.86 -21.58 -3.04
N GLY A 228 -19.48 -20.55 -2.47
CA GLY A 228 -19.17 -20.00 -1.15
C GLY A 228 -18.04 -18.98 -1.13
N LYS A 229 -17.32 -18.77 -2.23
CA LYS A 229 -16.32 -17.71 -2.38
C LYS A 229 -16.96 -16.33 -2.38
N ARG A 230 -16.14 -15.31 -2.20
CA ARG A 230 -16.59 -13.92 -2.23
C ARG A 230 -15.80 -13.12 -3.27
N LEU A 231 -16.53 -12.39 -4.09
CA LEU A 231 -15.91 -11.32 -4.90
C LEU A 231 -15.87 -10.06 -4.06
N GLN A 232 -14.71 -9.46 -3.96
CA GLN A 232 -14.56 -8.13 -3.39
C GLN A 232 -14.63 -7.09 -4.51
N ILE A 233 -15.49 -6.10 -4.35
CA ILE A 233 -15.77 -5.07 -5.35
C ILE A 233 -15.57 -3.70 -4.71
N SER A 234 -14.96 -2.77 -5.43
CA SER A 234 -14.86 -1.37 -5.03
C SER A 234 -15.25 -0.48 -6.20
N GLY A 235 -16.32 0.29 -6.03
CA GLY A 235 -16.91 1.02 -7.15
C GLY A 235 -17.30 0.08 -8.29
N ALA A 236 -16.69 0.24 -9.46
CA ALA A 236 -16.89 -0.60 -10.65
C ALA A 236 -15.79 -1.66 -10.83
N VAL A 237 -14.86 -1.79 -9.89
CA VAL A 237 -13.67 -2.66 -10.01
C VAL A 237 -13.81 -3.87 -9.13
N ILE A 238 -13.61 -5.05 -9.69
CA ILE A 238 -13.39 -6.29 -8.93
C ILE A 238 -11.96 -6.24 -8.38
N LEU A 239 -11.80 -6.41 -7.06
CA LEU A 239 -10.51 -6.32 -6.42
C LEU A 239 -9.74 -7.65 -6.52
N THR A 240 -8.88 -7.74 -7.49
CA THR A 240 -7.95 -8.85 -7.71
C THR A 240 -6.62 -8.58 -6.99
N TRP A 241 -6.67 -8.51 -5.66
CA TRP A 241 -5.49 -8.25 -4.86
C TRP A 241 -4.50 -9.40 -4.94
N LYS A 242 -3.23 -9.05 -5.26
CA LYS A 242 -2.10 -9.93 -5.01
C LYS A 242 -1.18 -9.30 -3.96
N ILE A 243 -0.68 -10.15 -3.08
CA ILE A 243 0.42 -9.81 -2.20
C ILE A 243 1.68 -10.39 -2.82
N ILE A 244 2.69 -9.54 -2.98
CA ILE A 244 3.93 -9.88 -3.68
C ILE A 244 5.07 -9.84 -2.68
N ARG A 245 5.92 -10.88 -2.70
CA ARG A 245 7.24 -10.85 -2.09
C ARG A 245 8.29 -10.87 -3.20
N ILE A 246 9.23 -9.96 -3.15
CA ILE A 246 10.39 -9.88 -4.03
C ILE A 246 11.63 -10.16 -3.18
N ASP A 247 12.46 -11.11 -3.60
CA ASP A 247 13.74 -11.46 -2.98
C ASP A 247 14.88 -10.85 -3.83
N LEU A 248 15.78 -10.09 -3.17
CA LEU A 248 16.86 -9.31 -3.82
C LEU A 248 18.24 -9.92 -3.61
#